data_23fd8b31e5ce97dc625fee380f6a7794
#
_entry.id   23fd8b31e5ce97dc625fee380f6a7794
#
_cell.length_a   1.000
_cell.length_b   1.000
_cell.length_c   1.000
_cell.angle_alpha   90.00
_cell.angle_beta   90.00
_cell.angle_gamma   90.00
#
_symmetry.space_group_name_H-M   'P 1'
#
loop_
_entity.id
_entity.type
_entity.pdbx_description
1 polymer ?
#
loop_
_entity_poly.entity_id
_entity_poly.type
_entity_poly.pdbx_seq_one_letter_code
_entity_poly.pdbx_strand_id
1 'polypeptide(L)'
;MDFRKVQFLLSAHAIRQLPDPVCPDVAFAGRSNVGKSSLINRLVDRTNMVKTSSKPGKTQSLNYFLVDEALYLVDLPGYGFAQVSQETRKSWKGLITEYVENRSTLACVIVIIDLRHELKSLDRELIDWLRYLNKPFLPVYTKADKLSRNNQFKHAAALDAGLTLTPDERIIFSARTGLGLDSLRSRIAACAKAVTISPVEPPLTDPI
;
A
#
# COMPACT_ATOMS: atom_id res chain seq x y z
N MET A 1 -11.77 11.87 8.78
CA MET A 1 -10.40 11.86 8.21
C MET A 1 -10.43 12.60 6.88
N ASP A 2 -9.66 13.67 6.77
CA ASP A 2 -9.52 14.44 5.53
C ASP A 2 -8.20 14.06 4.82
N PHE A 3 -8.29 13.25 3.77
CA PHE A 3 -7.12 12.80 3.02
C PHE A 3 -6.33 13.92 2.31
N ARG A 4 -6.91 15.14 2.18
CA ARG A 4 -6.22 16.28 1.58
C ARG A 4 -5.22 16.93 2.54
N LYS A 5 -5.38 16.72 3.85
CA LYS A 5 -4.44 17.14 4.88
C LYS A 5 -3.32 16.12 4.99
N VAL A 6 -2.44 16.11 4.00
CA VAL A 6 -1.33 15.16 3.91
C VAL A 6 0.00 15.90 3.87
N GLN A 7 0.97 15.38 4.61
CA GLN A 7 2.37 15.83 4.57
C GLN A 7 3.31 14.65 4.44
N PHE A 8 4.40 14.85 3.70
CA PHE A 8 5.51 13.89 3.67
C PHE A 8 6.23 13.95 5.01
N LEU A 9 6.45 12.80 5.63
CA LEU A 9 7.11 12.71 6.92
C LEU A 9 8.59 12.35 6.76
N LEU A 10 8.88 11.18 6.20
CA LEU A 10 10.25 10.68 6.03
C LEU A 10 10.32 9.54 4.99
N SER A 11 11.54 9.20 4.60
CA SER A 11 11.89 7.98 3.87
C SER A 11 12.76 7.10 4.76
N ALA A 12 12.26 5.94 5.17
CA ALA A 12 12.97 4.98 6.00
C ALA A 12 13.68 3.94 5.14
N HIS A 13 14.97 3.75 5.36
CA HIS A 13 15.82 2.73 4.74
C HIS A 13 16.14 1.58 5.69
N ALA A 14 15.76 1.69 6.95
CA ALA A 14 15.90 0.69 8.00
C ALA A 14 14.76 0.83 9.01
N ILE A 15 14.42 -0.25 9.71
CA ILE A 15 13.31 -0.29 10.69
C ILE A 15 13.48 0.75 11.80
N ARG A 16 14.70 0.98 12.28
CA ARG A 16 15.00 1.99 13.30
C ARG A 16 14.69 3.45 12.90
N GLN A 17 14.41 3.69 11.61
CA GLN A 17 14.05 5.01 11.08
C GLN A 17 12.53 5.20 10.95
N LEU A 18 11.75 4.17 11.25
CA LEU A 18 10.30 4.28 11.22
C LEU A 18 9.81 5.29 12.26
N PRO A 19 8.73 6.01 11.97
CA PRO A 19 8.13 6.89 12.98
C PRO A 19 7.56 6.07 14.13
N ASP A 20 7.41 6.71 15.28
CA ASP A 20 6.76 6.10 16.43
C ASP A 20 5.37 5.54 16.05
N PRO A 21 4.96 4.41 16.65
CA PRO A 21 3.71 3.73 16.32
C PRO A 21 2.50 4.42 16.97
N VAL A 22 2.35 5.73 16.74
CA VAL A 22 1.29 6.58 17.33
C VAL A 22 0.06 6.73 16.42
N CYS A 23 0.17 6.27 15.17
CA CYS A 23 -0.92 6.23 14.21
C CYS A 23 -0.98 4.86 13.53
N PRO A 24 -2.17 4.40 13.08
CA PRO A 24 -2.24 3.21 12.24
C PRO A 24 -1.51 3.43 10.91
N ASP A 25 -0.87 2.37 10.39
CA ASP A 25 -0.20 2.36 9.10
C ASP A 25 -1.10 1.69 8.06
N VAL A 26 -1.28 2.32 6.90
CA VAL A 26 -1.82 1.67 5.70
C VAL A 26 -0.74 1.65 4.62
N ALA A 27 -0.25 0.46 4.29
CA ALA A 27 0.83 0.25 3.36
C ALA A 27 0.32 0.03 1.93
N PHE A 28 1.03 0.56 0.94
CA PHE A 28 0.73 0.41 -0.48
C PHE A 28 1.80 -0.43 -1.15
N ALA A 29 1.42 -1.62 -1.59
CA ALA A 29 2.27 -2.57 -2.27
C ALA A 29 1.80 -2.79 -3.71
N GLY A 30 2.71 -2.98 -4.63
CA GLY A 30 2.36 -3.26 -6.02
C GLY A 30 3.61 -3.34 -6.90
N ARG A 31 3.46 -4.02 -8.02
CA ARG A 31 4.53 -4.10 -9.03
C ARG A 31 4.79 -2.72 -9.63
N SER A 32 5.93 -2.58 -10.23
CA SER A 32 6.25 -1.36 -10.96
C SER A 32 5.27 -1.09 -12.08
N ASN A 33 4.93 0.19 -12.25
CA ASN A 33 4.02 0.66 -13.29
C ASN A 33 2.56 0.14 -13.18
N VAL A 34 2.16 -0.46 -12.07
CA VAL A 34 0.75 -0.84 -11.84
C VAL A 34 -0.16 0.36 -11.51
N GLY A 35 0.40 1.53 -11.23
CA GLY A 35 -0.35 2.74 -10.91
C GLY A 35 -0.36 3.12 -9.44
N LYS A 36 0.57 2.57 -8.61
CA LYS A 36 0.67 2.83 -7.17
C LYS A 36 0.78 4.33 -6.85
N SER A 37 1.75 5.04 -7.41
CA SER A 37 1.93 6.48 -7.18
C SER A 37 0.72 7.30 -7.68
N SER A 38 0.12 6.93 -8.80
CA SER A 38 -1.09 7.61 -9.31
C SER A 38 -2.29 7.40 -8.39
N LEU A 39 -2.42 6.21 -7.80
CA LEU A 39 -3.47 5.89 -6.84
C LEU A 39 -3.27 6.71 -5.57
N ILE A 40 -2.07 6.73 -4.98
CA ILE A 40 -1.78 7.48 -3.75
C ILE A 40 -2.01 8.97 -3.99
N ASN A 41 -1.50 9.54 -5.08
CA ASN A 41 -1.73 10.95 -5.43
C ASN A 41 -3.23 11.27 -5.57
N ARG A 42 -4.01 10.39 -6.20
CA ARG A 42 -5.46 10.56 -6.34
C ARG A 42 -6.19 10.42 -4.99
N LEU A 43 -5.75 9.50 -4.14
CA LEU A 43 -6.31 9.28 -2.80
C LEU A 43 -6.24 10.54 -1.95
N VAL A 44 -5.09 11.24 -1.98
CA VAL A 44 -4.82 12.44 -1.18
C VAL A 44 -5.14 13.75 -1.92
N ASP A 45 -5.69 13.65 -3.13
CA ASP A 45 -6.02 14.80 -3.98
C ASP A 45 -4.84 15.77 -4.20
N ARG A 46 -3.65 15.21 -4.46
CA ARG A 46 -2.42 15.95 -4.72
C ARG A 46 -1.76 15.46 -6.00
N THR A 47 -1.21 16.38 -6.77
CA THR A 47 -0.32 16.05 -7.88
C THR A 47 1.11 15.99 -7.38
N ASN A 48 1.87 14.92 -7.71
CA ASN A 48 3.29 14.77 -7.38
C ASN A 48 3.65 14.64 -5.90
N MET A 49 2.71 14.29 -5.00
CA MET A 49 3.03 13.95 -3.61
C MET A 49 3.95 12.72 -3.56
N VAL A 50 3.58 11.68 -4.30
CA VAL A 50 4.46 10.55 -4.62
C VAL A 50 4.96 10.73 -6.04
N LYS A 51 6.28 10.80 -6.21
CA LYS A 51 6.89 10.96 -7.54
C LYS A 51 6.58 9.74 -8.41
N THR A 52 5.87 9.96 -9.50
CA THR A 52 5.72 8.96 -10.54
C THR A 52 7.02 8.86 -11.32
N SER A 53 7.91 7.93 -10.98
CA SER A 53 9.12 7.73 -11.76
C SER A 53 8.87 6.66 -12.83
N SER A 54 9.19 6.99 -14.07
CA SER A 54 9.28 6.02 -15.17
C SER A 54 10.56 5.18 -15.11
N LYS A 55 11.53 5.56 -14.24
CA LYS A 55 12.78 4.82 -14.06
C LYS A 55 12.63 3.81 -12.91
N PRO A 56 12.75 2.52 -13.22
CA PRO A 56 12.69 1.44 -12.24
C PRO A 56 13.81 1.54 -11.18
N GLY A 57 13.52 1.14 -9.93
CA GLY A 57 14.55 1.00 -8.88
C GLY A 57 14.88 2.24 -8.06
N LYS A 58 14.14 3.35 -8.20
CA LYS A 58 14.42 4.59 -7.43
C LYS A 58 13.95 4.56 -5.99
N THR A 59 12.89 3.85 -5.66
CA THR A 59 12.36 3.81 -4.30
C THR A 59 12.94 2.61 -3.57
N GLN A 60 13.94 2.86 -2.74
CA GLN A 60 14.62 1.86 -1.91
C GLN A 60 14.25 2.03 -0.43
N SER A 61 13.19 2.76 -0.15
CA SER A 61 12.78 3.17 1.18
C SER A 61 11.27 3.02 1.35
N LEU A 62 10.84 2.93 2.59
CA LEU A 62 9.45 3.08 2.98
C LEU A 62 9.17 4.57 3.09
N ASN A 63 8.32 5.13 2.23
CA ASN A 63 7.99 6.55 2.29
C ASN A 63 6.73 6.75 3.12
N TYR A 64 6.85 7.49 4.21
CA TYR A 64 5.79 7.79 5.15
C TYR A 64 5.15 9.14 4.86
N PHE A 65 3.82 9.15 4.86
CA PHE A 65 3.00 10.34 4.74
C PHE A 65 2.00 10.35 5.89
N LEU A 66 1.93 11.45 6.64
CA LEU A 66 0.95 11.65 7.70
C LEU A 66 -0.30 12.31 7.12
N VAL A 67 -1.46 11.72 7.35
CA VAL A 67 -2.77 12.21 6.90
C VAL A 67 -3.62 12.57 8.11
N ASP A 68 -4.10 13.83 8.13
CA ASP A 68 -5.04 14.37 9.13
C ASP A 68 -4.60 14.08 10.58
N GLU A 69 -3.27 14.02 10.81
CA GLU A 69 -2.63 13.69 12.08
C GLU A 69 -3.08 12.34 12.71
N ALA A 70 -3.69 11.47 11.92
CA ALA A 70 -4.39 10.29 12.40
C ALA A 70 -4.09 8.98 11.64
N LEU A 71 -3.30 9.05 10.56
CA LEU A 71 -3.01 7.88 9.72
C LEU A 71 -1.67 8.03 9.03
N TYR A 72 -0.86 6.98 9.03
CA TYR A 72 0.30 6.87 8.16
C TYR A 72 -0.07 6.14 6.86
N LEU A 73 0.12 6.80 5.70
CA LEU A 73 0.18 6.10 4.41
C LEU A 73 1.65 5.77 4.15
N VAL A 74 1.91 4.50 3.84
CA VAL A 74 3.28 4.00 3.65
C VAL A 74 3.44 3.48 2.23
N ASP A 75 4.19 4.22 1.41
CA ASP A 75 4.49 3.81 0.03
C ASP A 75 5.68 2.84 0.05
N LEU A 76 5.38 1.55 -0.17
CA LEU A 76 6.39 0.50 -0.23
C LEU A 76 7.13 0.53 -1.57
N PRO A 77 8.41 0.12 -1.61
CA PRO A 77 9.11 -0.10 -2.88
C PRO A 77 8.33 -1.03 -3.80
N GLY A 78 8.27 -0.68 -5.09
CA GLY A 78 7.64 -1.56 -6.07
C GLY A 78 8.42 -2.86 -6.24
N TYR A 79 7.75 -3.99 -6.25
CA TYR A 79 8.39 -5.30 -6.49
C TYR A 79 8.39 -5.67 -7.99
N GLY A 80 9.16 -6.70 -8.35
CA GLY A 80 9.19 -7.25 -9.72
C GLY A 80 10.15 -6.57 -10.70
N PHE A 81 11.15 -5.82 -10.21
CA PHE A 81 12.19 -5.28 -11.09
C PHE A 81 13.25 -6.30 -11.48
N ALA A 82 13.41 -6.50 -12.79
CA ALA A 82 14.49 -7.33 -13.36
C ALA A 82 15.87 -6.65 -13.30
N GLN A 83 15.93 -5.32 -13.18
CA GLN A 83 17.15 -4.53 -13.37
C GLN A 83 17.86 -4.10 -12.08
N VAL A 84 17.50 -4.66 -10.93
CA VAL A 84 18.17 -4.36 -9.64
C VAL A 84 19.08 -5.52 -9.27
N SER A 85 20.24 -5.22 -8.67
CA SER A 85 21.16 -6.24 -8.20
C SER A 85 20.50 -7.22 -7.23
N GLN A 86 20.99 -8.45 -7.14
CA GLN A 86 20.46 -9.45 -6.20
C GLN A 86 20.58 -8.98 -4.74
N GLU A 87 21.65 -8.26 -4.40
CA GLU A 87 21.86 -7.71 -3.07
C GLU A 87 20.82 -6.65 -2.70
N THR A 88 20.53 -5.73 -3.63
CA THR A 88 19.48 -4.72 -3.46
C THR A 88 18.10 -5.37 -3.28
N ARG A 89 17.80 -6.44 -4.04
CA ARG A 89 16.55 -7.21 -3.86
C ARG A 89 16.47 -7.87 -2.50
N LYS A 90 17.56 -8.46 -2.01
CA LYS A 90 17.61 -9.08 -0.66
C LYS A 90 17.38 -8.04 0.43
N SER A 91 18.03 -6.88 0.34
CA SER A 91 17.89 -5.79 1.30
C SER A 91 16.45 -5.25 1.34
N TRP A 92 15.82 -5.03 0.19
CA TRP A 92 14.41 -4.58 0.14
C TRP A 92 13.44 -5.62 0.67
N LYS A 93 13.66 -6.87 0.28
CA LYS A 93 12.84 -7.98 0.77
C LYS A 93 12.94 -8.06 2.28
N GLY A 94 14.14 -7.90 2.85
CA GLY A 94 14.36 -7.85 4.28
C GLY A 94 13.59 -6.73 4.97
N LEU A 95 13.75 -5.48 4.50
CA LEU A 95 13.07 -4.31 5.07
C LEU A 95 11.54 -4.41 5.01
N ILE A 96 10.98 -4.81 3.85
CA ILE A 96 9.53 -4.96 3.69
C ILE A 96 9.01 -6.11 4.55
N THR A 97 9.73 -7.23 4.59
CA THR A 97 9.36 -8.40 5.40
C THR A 97 9.33 -8.02 6.87
N GLU A 98 10.41 -7.44 7.38
CA GLU A 98 10.52 -7.02 8.77
C GLU A 98 9.44 -5.99 9.15
N TYR A 99 9.16 -5.03 8.26
CA TYR A 99 8.09 -4.06 8.45
C TYR A 99 6.71 -4.73 8.53
N VAL A 100 6.35 -5.56 7.54
CA VAL A 100 5.03 -6.20 7.49
C VAL A 100 4.83 -7.18 8.65
N GLU A 101 5.85 -7.94 9.02
CA GLU A 101 5.78 -8.91 10.11
C GLU A 101 5.64 -8.23 11.47
N ASN A 102 6.44 -7.20 11.74
CA ASN A 102 6.66 -6.69 13.10
C ASN A 102 5.99 -5.34 13.38
N ARG A 103 5.51 -4.60 12.37
CA ARG A 103 4.83 -3.31 12.62
C ARG A 103 3.48 -3.54 13.28
N SER A 104 3.38 -3.23 14.57
CA SER A 104 2.16 -3.44 15.38
C SER A 104 0.98 -2.58 14.93
N THR A 105 1.27 -1.38 14.37
CA THR A 105 0.25 -0.45 13.88
C THR A 105 -0.15 -0.69 12.42
N LEU A 106 0.37 -1.72 11.74
CA LEU A 106 -0.02 -2.04 10.37
C LEU A 106 -1.48 -2.51 10.31
N ALA A 107 -2.33 -1.59 9.88
CA ALA A 107 -3.78 -1.81 9.79
C ALA A 107 -4.18 -2.61 8.55
N CYS A 108 -3.53 -2.35 7.40
CA CYS A 108 -3.88 -3.01 6.14
C CYS A 108 -2.77 -2.80 5.10
N VAL A 109 -2.62 -3.78 4.19
CA VAL A 109 -1.80 -3.65 2.98
C VAL A 109 -2.71 -3.52 1.76
N ILE A 110 -2.66 -2.39 1.08
CA ILE A 110 -3.35 -2.17 -0.20
C ILE A 110 -2.51 -2.81 -1.31
N VAL A 111 -2.99 -3.92 -1.86
CA VAL A 111 -2.29 -4.66 -2.92
C VAL A 111 -2.79 -4.19 -4.28
N ILE A 112 -1.93 -3.51 -5.03
CA ILE A 112 -2.29 -2.81 -6.27
C ILE A 112 -1.95 -3.68 -7.47
N ILE A 113 -2.96 -4.04 -8.25
CA ILE A 113 -2.88 -4.91 -9.42
C ILE A 113 -3.42 -4.18 -10.65
N ASP A 114 -2.74 -4.30 -11.79
CA ASP A 114 -3.19 -3.71 -13.05
C ASP A 114 -4.31 -4.56 -13.67
N LEU A 115 -5.53 -4.05 -13.71
CA LEU A 115 -6.72 -4.74 -14.20
C LEU A 115 -6.63 -5.21 -15.66
N ARG A 116 -5.72 -4.65 -16.45
CA ARG A 116 -5.57 -4.96 -17.87
C ARG A 116 -4.89 -6.30 -18.15
N HIS A 117 -4.23 -6.84 -17.15
CA HIS A 117 -3.36 -8.02 -17.28
C HIS A 117 -3.90 -9.19 -16.46
N GLU A 118 -3.48 -10.38 -16.87
CA GLU A 118 -3.66 -11.60 -16.07
C GLU A 118 -2.89 -11.49 -14.74
N LEU A 119 -3.35 -12.26 -13.77
CA LEU A 119 -2.69 -12.38 -12.48
C LEU A 119 -1.24 -12.83 -12.64
N LYS A 120 -0.32 -12.09 -12.05
CA LYS A 120 1.09 -12.43 -12.06
C LYS A 120 1.47 -13.22 -10.81
N SER A 121 2.47 -14.12 -10.93
CA SER A 121 2.93 -14.93 -9.80
C SER A 121 3.29 -14.10 -8.57
N LEU A 122 4.02 -12.98 -8.77
CA LEU A 122 4.44 -12.10 -7.69
C LEU A 122 3.26 -11.44 -6.94
N ASP A 123 2.16 -11.13 -7.64
CA ASP A 123 0.97 -10.55 -7.01
C ASP A 123 0.26 -11.62 -6.15
N ARG A 124 0.20 -12.87 -6.64
CA ARG A 124 -0.31 -14.02 -5.90
C ARG A 124 0.57 -14.32 -4.68
N GLU A 125 1.88 -14.43 -4.86
CA GLU A 125 2.85 -14.70 -3.79
C GLU A 125 2.73 -13.69 -2.65
N LEU A 126 2.55 -12.39 -2.97
CA LEU A 126 2.36 -11.36 -1.96
C LEU A 126 1.06 -11.59 -1.17
N ILE A 127 -0.07 -11.86 -1.84
CA ILE A 127 -1.35 -12.08 -1.18
C ILE A 127 -1.32 -13.35 -0.33
N ASP A 128 -0.73 -14.44 -0.85
CA ASP A 128 -0.62 -15.70 -0.11
C ASP A 128 0.27 -15.53 1.12
N TRP A 129 1.34 -14.75 1.02
CA TRP A 129 2.19 -14.40 2.16
C TRP A 129 1.45 -13.56 3.22
N LEU A 130 0.67 -12.54 2.80
CA LEU A 130 -0.15 -11.74 3.72
C LEU A 130 -1.21 -12.59 4.43
N ARG A 131 -1.82 -13.54 3.73
CA ARG A 131 -2.74 -14.52 4.32
C ARG A 131 -2.04 -15.40 5.35
N TYR A 132 -0.87 -15.93 5.01
CA TYR A 132 -0.05 -16.74 5.92
C TYR A 132 0.28 -15.99 7.21
N LEU A 133 0.59 -14.70 7.11
CA LEU A 133 0.86 -13.84 8.27
C LEU A 133 -0.41 -13.33 8.99
N ASN A 134 -1.61 -13.68 8.53
CA ASN A 134 -2.88 -13.12 9.01
C ASN A 134 -2.92 -11.58 9.00
N LYS A 135 -2.22 -10.94 8.05
CA LYS A 135 -2.23 -9.48 7.89
C LYS A 135 -3.41 -9.04 7.01
N PRO A 136 -4.21 -8.05 7.46
CA PRO A 136 -5.28 -7.53 6.64
C PRO A 136 -4.76 -6.95 5.32
N PHE A 137 -5.43 -7.24 4.21
CA PHE A 137 -5.08 -6.69 2.90
C PHE A 137 -6.33 -6.34 2.10
N LEU A 138 -6.18 -5.42 1.17
CA LEU A 138 -7.24 -4.98 0.25
C LEU A 138 -6.68 -4.92 -1.17
N PRO A 139 -7.10 -5.81 -2.07
CA PRO A 139 -6.77 -5.74 -3.49
C PRO A 139 -7.45 -4.56 -4.15
N VAL A 140 -6.67 -3.79 -4.93
CA VAL A 140 -7.18 -2.67 -5.73
C VAL A 140 -6.75 -2.83 -7.18
N TYR A 141 -7.72 -3.05 -8.05
CA TYR A 141 -7.52 -3.28 -9.48
C TYR A 141 -7.54 -1.95 -10.22
N THR A 142 -6.36 -1.48 -10.62
CA THR A 142 -6.15 -0.15 -11.20
C THR A 142 -6.31 -0.10 -12.71
N LYS A 143 -6.28 1.13 -13.26
CA LYS A 143 -6.36 1.42 -14.70
C LYS A 143 -7.66 0.95 -15.37
N ALA A 144 -8.75 0.94 -14.62
CA ALA A 144 -10.07 0.58 -15.13
C ALA A 144 -10.51 1.43 -16.32
N ASP A 145 -10.09 2.71 -16.37
CA ASP A 145 -10.36 3.63 -17.50
C ASP A 145 -9.77 3.17 -18.84
N LYS A 146 -8.91 2.18 -18.85
CA LYS A 146 -8.32 1.59 -20.06
C LYS A 146 -9.12 0.43 -20.65
N LEU A 147 -10.20 0.04 -19.99
CA LEU A 147 -11.07 -1.08 -20.36
C LEU A 147 -12.53 -0.62 -20.47
N SER A 148 -13.27 -1.21 -21.40
CA SER A 148 -14.73 -1.09 -21.42
C SER A 148 -15.34 -1.70 -20.16
N ARG A 149 -16.54 -1.27 -19.78
CA ARG A 149 -17.22 -1.76 -18.56
C ARG A 149 -17.36 -3.29 -18.51
N ASN A 150 -17.70 -3.91 -19.64
CA ASN A 150 -17.79 -5.36 -19.73
C ASN A 150 -16.43 -6.04 -19.50
N ASN A 151 -15.37 -5.49 -20.09
CA ASN A 151 -14.01 -6.02 -19.89
C ASN A 151 -13.51 -5.78 -18.47
N GLN A 152 -13.89 -4.69 -17.81
CA GLN A 152 -13.57 -4.49 -16.39
C GLN A 152 -14.11 -5.64 -15.53
N PHE A 153 -15.39 -6.00 -15.70
CA PHE A 153 -16.00 -7.10 -14.95
C PHE A 153 -15.37 -8.45 -15.30
N LYS A 154 -15.16 -8.72 -16.59
CA LYS A 154 -14.52 -9.97 -17.05
C LYS A 154 -13.12 -10.15 -16.46
N HIS A 155 -12.28 -9.11 -16.53
CA HIS A 155 -10.90 -9.17 -16.01
C HIS A 155 -10.89 -9.23 -14.48
N ALA A 156 -11.78 -8.48 -13.81
CA ALA A 156 -11.89 -8.55 -12.36
C ALA A 156 -12.30 -9.95 -11.89
N ALA A 157 -13.29 -10.57 -12.51
CA ALA A 157 -13.70 -11.94 -12.18
C ALA A 157 -12.56 -12.97 -12.38
N ALA A 158 -11.74 -12.80 -13.41
CA ALA A 158 -10.58 -13.67 -13.64
C ALA A 158 -9.50 -13.49 -12.54
N LEU A 159 -9.25 -12.25 -12.11
CA LEU A 159 -8.34 -11.96 -11.00
C LEU A 159 -8.90 -12.48 -9.67
N ASP A 160 -10.20 -12.26 -9.42
CA ASP A 160 -10.89 -12.73 -8.21
C ASP A 160 -10.79 -14.27 -8.11
N ALA A 161 -11.09 -14.99 -9.20
CA ALA A 161 -10.96 -16.45 -9.24
C ALA A 161 -9.51 -16.90 -8.99
N GLY A 162 -8.55 -16.22 -9.61
CA GLY A 162 -7.12 -16.50 -9.42
C GLY A 162 -6.61 -16.24 -8.01
N LEU A 163 -7.24 -15.35 -7.26
CA LEU A 163 -6.86 -14.95 -5.90
C LEU A 163 -7.81 -15.52 -4.83
N THR A 164 -8.82 -16.28 -5.23
CA THR A 164 -9.87 -16.80 -4.31
C THR A 164 -10.51 -15.67 -3.51
N LEU A 165 -11.02 -14.67 -4.23
CA LEU A 165 -11.67 -13.48 -3.68
C LEU A 165 -13.12 -13.38 -4.18
N THR A 166 -13.94 -12.72 -3.37
CA THR A 166 -15.28 -12.26 -3.77
C THR A 166 -15.23 -10.81 -4.29
N PRO A 167 -16.21 -10.34 -5.05
CA PRO A 167 -16.28 -8.97 -5.53
C PRO A 167 -16.24 -7.90 -4.42
N ASP A 168 -16.70 -8.23 -3.22
CA ASP A 168 -16.73 -7.30 -2.08
C ASP A 168 -15.38 -7.15 -1.39
N GLU A 169 -14.43 -8.06 -1.64
CA GLU A 169 -13.10 -8.05 -1.03
C GLU A 169 -12.09 -7.21 -1.81
N ARG A 170 -12.47 -6.64 -2.95
CA ARG A 170 -11.57 -5.83 -3.79
C ARG A 170 -12.23 -4.51 -4.23
N ILE A 171 -11.45 -3.61 -4.80
CA ILE A 171 -11.93 -2.36 -5.41
C ILE A 171 -11.46 -2.28 -6.86
N ILE A 172 -12.35 -1.96 -7.80
CA ILE A 172 -11.99 -1.53 -9.16
C ILE A 172 -11.74 -0.03 -9.13
N PHE A 173 -10.58 0.41 -9.61
CA PHE A 173 -10.10 1.76 -9.42
C PHE A 173 -9.57 2.40 -10.71
N SER A 174 -9.81 3.71 -10.85
CA SER A 174 -9.15 4.54 -11.84
C SER A 174 -8.70 5.86 -11.23
N ALA A 175 -7.41 6.12 -11.21
CA ALA A 175 -6.86 7.41 -10.79
C ALA A 175 -7.31 8.56 -11.71
N ARG A 176 -7.56 8.27 -13.00
CA ARG A 176 -7.98 9.25 -14.01
C ARG A 176 -9.41 9.73 -13.79
N THR A 177 -10.35 8.79 -13.61
CA THR A 177 -11.78 9.09 -13.50
C THR A 177 -12.27 9.25 -12.06
N GLY A 178 -11.52 8.78 -11.07
CA GLY A 178 -11.95 8.72 -9.67
C GLY A 178 -12.84 7.51 -9.35
N LEU A 179 -13.04 6.59 -10.30
CA LEU A 179 -13.78 5.35 -10.02
C LEU A 179 -13.16 4.61 -8.83
N GLY A 180 -13.98 4.25 -7.84
CA GLY A 180 -13.57 3.51 -6.64
C GLY A 180 -12.88 4.36 -5.56
N LEU A 181 -12.72 5.68 -5.74
CA LEU A 181 -12.02 6.55 -4.80
C LEU A 181 -12.70 6.59 -3.43
N ASP A 182 -14.02 6.82 -3.40
CA ASP A 182 -14.76 6.93 -2.14
C ASP A 182 -14.80 5.59 -1.40
N SER A 183 -14.96 4.49 -2.13
CA SER A 183 -14.87 3.14 -1.56
C SER A 183 -13.49 2.89 -0.95
N LEU A 184 -12.41 3.29 -1.64
CA LEU A 184 -11.05 3.13 -1.14
C LEU A 184 -10.82 3.96 0.13
N ARG A 185 -11.26 5.23 0.15
CA ARG A 185 -11.18 6.09 1.34
C ARG A 185 -11.94 5.51 2.54
N SER A 186 -13.15 5.02 2.29
CA SER A 186 -13.99 4.41 3.34
C SER A 186 -13.35 3.14 3.91
N ARG A 187 -12.80 2.27 3.06
CA ARG A 187 -12.13 1.02 3.49
C ARG A 187 -10.85 1.32 4.26
N ILE A 188 -10.04 2.26 3.80
CA ILE A 188 -8.83 2.70 4.52
C ILE A 188 -9.19 3.24 5.90
N ALA A 189 -10.20 4.12 5.99
CA ALA A 189 -10.65 4.66 7.26
C ALA A 189 -11.20 3.59 8.21
N ALA A 190 -11.88 2.57 7.68
CA ALA A 190 -12.36 1.43 8.48
C ALA A 190 -11.20 0.58 9.01
N CYS A 191 -10.20 0.26 8.16
CA CYS A 191 -9.00 -0.47 8.59
C CYS A 191 -8.24 0.29 9.68
N ALA A 192 -8.05 1.61 9.51
CA ALA A 192 -7.36 2.43 10.49
C ALA A 192 -8.05 2.44 11.87
N LYS A 193 -9.38 2.46 11.90
CA LYS A 193 -10.16 2.42 13.15
C LYS A 193 -10.09 1.07 13.87
N ALA A 194 -9.78 -0.01 13.16
CA ALA A 194 -9.72 -1.34 13.76
C ALA A 194 -8.42 -1.59 14.56
N VAL A 195 -7.41 -0.72 14.40
CA VAL A 195 -6.14 -0.84 15.13
C VAL A 195 -6.24 -0.11 16.46
N THR A 196 -6.02 -0.86 17.55
CA THR A 196 -5.85 -0.28 18.88
C THR A 196 -4.39 0.13 19.05
N ILE A 197 -4.14 1.43 19.25
CA ILE A 197 -2.80 1.95 19.54
C ILE A 197 -2.68 2.04 21.05
N SER A 198 -1.77 1.26 21.62
CA SER A 198 -1.42 1.40 23.03
C SER A 198 -0.70 2.74 23.23
N PRO A 199 -1.03 3.50 24.30
CA PRO A 199 -0.27 4.69 24.64
C PRO A 199 1.22 4.34 24.78
N VAL A 200 2.09 5.12 24.18
CA VAL A 200 3.53 5.01 24.41
C VAL A 200 3.75 5.47 25.86
N GLU A 201 4.16 4.56 26.73
CA GLU A 201 4.58 4.93 28.08
C GLU A 201 5.76 5.90 27.94
N PRO A 202 5.71 7.06 28.62
CA PRO A 202 6.85 7.96 28.64
C PRO A 202 8.05 7.22 29.24
N PRO A 203 9.27 7.49 28.76
CA PRO A 203 10.46 6.87 29.32
C PRO A 203 10.50 7.14 30.83
N LEU A 204 10.70 6.07 31.60
CA LEU A 204 10.91 6.18 33.04
C LEU A 204 12.06 7.16 33.24
N THR A 205 11.76 8.35 33.74
CA THR A 205 12.79 9.26 34.23
C THR A 205 13.34 8.66 35.50
N ASP A 206 14.58 8.15 35.44
CA ASP A 206 15.31 7.77 36.64
C ASP A 206 15.31 8.97 37.59
N PRO A 207 14.93 8.79 38.85
CA PRO A 207 15.07 9.87 39.84
C PRO A 207 16.57 10.11 40.08
N ILE A 208 16.98 11.38 39.90
CA ILE A 208 18.32 11.89 40.19
C ILE A 208 18.60 11.73 41.70
#